data_46201499af8ae80f0c9f781d63bd5d0e
#
_entry.id   46201499af8ae80f0c9f781d63bd5d0e
#
_cell.length_a   1.000
_cell.length_b   1.000
_cell.length_c   1.000
_cell.angle_alpha   90.00
_cell.angle_beta   90.00
_cell.angle_gamma   90.00
#
_symmetry.space_group_name_H-M   'P 1'
#
loop_
_entity.id
_entity.type
_entity.pdbx_description
1 polymer ?
#
loop_
_entity_poly.entity_id
_entity_poly.type
_entity_poly.pdbx_seq_one_letter_code
_entity_poly.pdbx_strand_id
1 'polypeptide(L)'
;MRAIALAAVLTLAAAPAYAADPVEGEWLNPAGSGKIRIAPCAGQPGKLCGTISWLKPPNDKAKDANNPDPKLKTRAIMGMPMLWGFKSSAPGKWTGGKIYDPNSGKTYDSKLSVNANGTLKVEGCIAVLCQAQTWKRG
;
A
#
# COMPACT_ATOMS: atom_id res chain seq x y z
N MET A 1 62.80 -8.48 -24.46
CA MET A 1 61.85 -8.59 -23.33
C MET A 1 60.54 -7.95 -23.73
N ARG A 2 59.53 -8.77 -23.90
CA ARG A 2 58.18 -8.29 -24.25
C ARG A 2 57.35 -8.24 -22.98
N ALA A 3 56.93 -7.05 -22.54
CA ALA A 3 56.01 -6.86 -21.44
C ALA A 3 54.59 -7.12 -21.94
N ILE A 4 53.95 -8.15 -21.38
CA ILE A 4 52.54 -8.44 -21.63
C ILE A 4 51.77 -7.63 -20.57
N ALA A 5 51.06 -6.58 -21.02
CA ALA A 5 50.11 -5.85 -20.17
C ALA A 5 48.81 -6.66 -20.10
N LEU A 6 48.53 -7.25 -18.95
CA LEU A 6 47.21 -7.79 -18.66
C LEU A 6 46.27 -6.63 -18.38
N ALA A 7 45.37 -6.38 -19.33
CA ALA A 7 44.24 -5.51 -19.11
C ALA A 7 43.19 -6.27 -18.28
N ALA A 8 43.02 -5.90 -17.01
CA ALA A 8 41.94 -6.41 -16.18
C ALA A 8 40.64 -5.77 -16.66
N VAL A 9 39.77 -6.55 -17.30
CA VAL A 9 38.41 -6.13 -17.63
C VAL A 9 37.60 -6.23 -16.35
N LEU A 10 37.32 -5.10 -15.71
CA LEU A 10 36.33 -5.02 -14.66
C LEU A 10 34.95 -5.14 -15.31
N THR A 11 34.33 -6.31 -15.21
CA THR A 11 32.90 -6.46 -15.53
C THR A 11 32.12 -5.91 -14.34
N LEU A 12 31.54 -4.73 -14.46
CA LEU A 12 30.51 -4.26 -13.55
C LEU A 12 29.28 -5.15 -13.74
N ALA A 13 29.04 -6.05 -12.77
CA ALA A 13 27.76 -6.75 -12.68
C ALA A 13 26.69 -5.73 -12.27
N ALA A 14 25.79 -5.37 -13.19
CA ALA A 14 24.61 -4.59 -12.83
C ALA A 14 23.75 -5.40 -11.86
N ALA A 15 23.49 -4.87 -10.66
CA ALA A 15 22.53 -5.47 -9.74
C ALA A 15 21.14 -5.52 -10.41
N PRO A 16 20.39 -6.65 -10.33
CA PRO A 16 19.05 -6.70 -10.90
C PRO A 16 18.17 -5.63 -10.22
N ALA A 17 17.60 -4.74 -11.03
CA ALA A 17 16.59 -3.80 -10.55
C ALA A 17 15.31 -4.57 -10.31
N TYR A 18 14.85 -4.64 -9.05
CA TYR A 18 13.53 -5.17 -8.72
C TYR A 18 12.49 -4.11 -9.07
N ALA A 19 11.61 -4.40 -10.03
CA ALA A 19 10.45 -3.58 -10.29
C ALA A 19 9.50 -3.69 -9.09
N ALA A 20 8.94 -2.56 -8.65
CA ALA A 20 7.87 -2.54 -7.66
C ALA A 20 6.66 -3.32 -8.19
N ASP A 21 5.93 -4.01 -7.29
CA ASP A 21 4.67 -4.65 -7.65
C ASP A 21 3.66 -3.57 -8.13
N PRO A 22 2.83 -3.86 -9.14
CA PRO A 22 1.86 -2.90 -9.66
C PRO A 22 0.86 -2.38 -8.62
N VAL A 23 0.70 -3.04 -7.48
CA VAL A 23 -0.14 -2.54 -6.36
C VAL A 23 0.55 -1.39 -5.61
N GLU A 24 1.87 -1.29 -5.65
CA GLU A 24 2.60 -0.21 -4.97
C GLU A 24 2.36 1.14 -5.65
N GLY A 25 2.39 2.18 -4.85
CA GLY A 25 2.22 3.56 -5.29
C GLY A 25 1.08 4.27 -4.60
N GLU A 26 0.64 5.38 -5.18
CA GLU A 26 -0.42 6.21 -4.62
C GLU A 26 -1.74 5.98 -5.35
N TRP A 27 -2.80 5.84 -4.57
CA TRP A 27 -4.14 5.53 -5.06
C TRP A 27 -5.16 6.51 -4.50
N LEU A 28 -6.08 6.96 -5.36
CA LEU A 28 -7.21 7.81 -5.00
C LEU A 28 -8.43 6.95 -4.72
N ASN A 29 -9.10 7.18 -3.58
CA ASN A 29 -10.33 6.48 -3.23
C ASN A 29 -11.50 6.86 -4.16
N PRO A 30 -12.61 6.08 -4.18
CA PRO A 30 -13.73 6.34 -5.10
C PRO A 30 -14.37 7.72 -4.95
N ALA A 31 -14.42 8.24 -3.72
CA ALA A 31 -15.00 9.54 -3.43
C ALA A 31 -14.08 10.71 -3.85
N GLY A 32 -12.82 10.45 -4.20
CA GLY A 32 -11.84 11.50 -4.49
C GLY A 32 -11.43 12.31 -3.26
N SER A 33 -11.70 11.79 -2.08
CA SER A 33 -11.52 12.50 -0.79
C SER A 33 -10.20 12.17 -0.10
N GLY A 34 -9.52 11.11 -0.51
CA GLY A 34 -8.26 10.68 0.10
C GLY A 34 -7.40 9.89 -0.85
N LYS A 35 -6.09 9.97 -0.64
CA LYS A 35 -5.10 9.14 -1.32
C LYS A 35 -4.37 8.27 -0.30
N ILE A 36 -4.06 7.08 -0.73
CA ILE A 36 -3.38 6.06 0.06
C ILE A 36 -2.11 5.67 -0.68
N ARG A 37 -0.98 5.71 0.01
CA ARG A 37 0.30 5.24 -0.50
C ARG A 37 0.54 3.82 -0.03
N ILE A 38 0.66 2.89 -0.98
CA ILE A 38 0.96 1.49 -0.73
C ILE A 38 2.44 1.23 -1.02
N ALA A 39 3.11 0.65 -0.04
CA ALA A 39 4.53 0.35 -0.07
C ALA A 39 4.85 -0.84 0.85
N PRO A 40 6.05 -1.43 0.76
CA PRO A 40 6.46 -2.44 1.72
C PRO A 40 6.32 -1.96 3.16
N CYS A 41 5.79 -2.84 4.02
CA CYS A 41 5.66 -2.53 5.45
C CYS A 41 7.03 -2.32 6.09
N ALA A 42 7.18 -1.29 6.91
CA ALA A 42 8.42 -1.02 7.64
C ALA A 42 8.77 -2.22 8.54
N GLY A 43 10.00 -2.75 8.40
CA GLY A 43 10.48 -3.87 9.20
C GLY A 43 9.82 -5.22 8.92
N GLN A 44 9.00 -5.33 7.89
CA GLN A 44 8.31 -6.57 7.51
C GLN A 44 8.49 -6.86 6.01
N PRO A 45 9.67 -7.35 5.59
CA PRO A 45 9.91 -7.67 4.18
C PRO A 45 8.89 -8.66 3.63
N GLY A 46 8.45 -8.44 2.40
CA GLY A 46 7.46 -9.29 1.74
C GLY A 46 6.02 -9.00 2.08
N LYS A 47 5.73 -8.00 2.93
CA LYS A 47 4.37 -7.53 3.23
C LYS A 47 4.15 -6.13 2.70
N LEU A 48 2.91 -5.83 2.25
CA LEU A 48 2.50 -4.48 1.89
C LEU A 48 1.64 -3.83 2.98
N CYS A 49 1.87 -2.53 3.13
CA CYS A 49 1.13 -1.62 3.99
C CYS A 49 0.68 -0.40 3.18
N GLY A 50 -0.30 0.33 3.69
CA GLY A 50 -0.77 1.56 3.09
C GLY A 50 -1.05 2.62 4.14
N THR A 51 -0.60 3.84 3.88
CA THR A 51 -0.82 5.00 4.74
C THR A 51 -1.62 6.06 3.99
N ILE A 52 -2.41 6.83 4.72
CA ILE A 52 -3.15 7.94 4.13
C ILE A 52 -2.14 9.05 3.83
N SER A 53 -1.93 9.33 2.54
CA SER A 53 -0.94 10.30 2.06
C SER A 53 -1.53 11.68 1.77
N TRP A 54 -2.84 11.76 1.58
CA TRP A 54 -3.54 13.00 1.31
C TRP A 54 -5.02 12.89 1.67
N LEU A 55 -5.57 13.98 2.18
CA LEU A 55 -7.01 14.16 2.43
C LEU A 55 -7.45 15.48 1.80
N LYS A 56 -8.60 15.44 1.14
CA LYS A 56 -9.19 16.64 0.53
C LYS A 56 -9.61 17.63 1.61
N PRO A 57 -9.17 18.90 1.53
CA PRO A 57 -9.65 19.92 2.45
C PRO A 57 -11.19 20.09 2.37
N PRO A 58 -11.88 20.42 3.49
CA PRO A 58 -11.34 20.80 4.80
C PRO A 58 -11.01 19.62 5.74
N ASN A 59 -11.14 18.36 5.29
CA ASN A 59 -10.96 17.17 6.13
C ASN A 59 -9.50 16.78 6.34
N ASP A 60 -8.55 17.54 5.79
CA ASP A 60 -7.12 17.30 5.91
C ASP A 60 -6.59 17.34 7.35
N LYS A 61 -7.32 17.98 8.27
CA LYS A 61 -6.99 18.04 9.71
C LYS A 61 -7.85 17.13 10.58
N ALA A 62 -8.63 16.24 9.98
CA ALA A 62 -9.52 15.34 10.71
C ALA A 62 -8.74 14.42 11.66
N LYS A 63 -9.36 14.10 12.78
CA LYS A 63 -8.86 13.16 13.78
C LYS A 63 -9.61 11.84 13.67
N ASP A 64 -8.98 10.78 14.15
CA ASP A 64 -9.52 9.42 14.14
C ASP A 64 -10.53 9.20 15.27
N ALA A 65 -11.54 10.06 15.33
CA ALA A 65 -12.49 10.15 16.43
C ALA A 65 -13.36 8.90 16.63
N ASN A 66 -13.52 8.09 15.57
CA ASN A 66 -14.31 6.86 15.62
C ASN A 66 -13.49 5.63 15.98
N ASN A 67 -12.19 5.78 16.25
CA ASN A 67 -11.36 4.65 16.66
C ASN A 67 -11.88 4.03 17.95
N PRO A 68 -12.04 2.70 18.03
CA PRO A 68 -12.48 2.03 19.26
C PRO A 68 -11.46 2.11 20.40
N ASP A 69 -10.18 2.34 20.08
CA ASP A 69 -9.15 2.58 21.09
C ASP A 69 -9.14 4.07 21.49
N PRO A 70 -9.49 4.41 22.75
CA PRO A 70 -9.50 5.81 23.20
C PRO A 70 -8.17 6.53 23.02
N LYS A 71 -7.05 5.81 23.07
CA LYS A 71 -5.70 6.37 22.88
C LYS A 71 -5.43 6.85 21.47
N LEU A 72 -6.17 6.32 20.48
CA LEU A 72 -5.99 6.64 19.08
C LEU A 72 -7.02 7.64 18.54
N LYS A 73 -8.03 8.01 19.31
CA LYS A 73 -9.09 8.95 18.87
C LYS A 73 -8.58 10.34 18.52
N THR A 74 -7.45 10.75 19.06
CA THR A 74 -6.86 12.08 18.86
C THR A 74 -5.76 12.10 17.81
N ARG A 75 -5.39 10.93 17.24
CA ARG A 75 -4.38 10.90 16.18
C ARG A 75 -4.93 11.51 14.89
N ALA A 76 -4.04 12.13 14.11
CA ALA A 76 -4.41 12.61 12.79
C ALA A 76 -4.74 11.43 11.86
N ILE A 77 -5.79 11.56 11.05
CA ILE A 77 -6.06 10.60 9.97
C ILE A 77 -4.98 10.71 8.89
N MET A 78 -4.53 11.92 8.56
CA MET A 78 -3.40 12.12 7.66
C MET A 78 -2.16 11.40 8.18
N GLY A 79 -1.57 10.54 7.35
CA GLY A 79 -0.36 9.79 7.68
C GLY A 79 -0.57 8.51 8.50
N MET A 80 -1.80 8.21 8.92
CA MET A 80 -2.06 6.99 9.69
C MET A 80 -2.05 5.74 8.80
N PRO A 81 -1.73 4.55 9.36
CA PRO A 81 -1.87 3.29 8.64
C PRO A 81 -3.35 2.98 8.39
N MET A 82 -3.70 2.65 7.15
CA MET A 82 -5.05 2.23 6.75
C MET A 82 -5.07 0.78 6.28
N LEU A 83 -3.99 0.33 5.68
CA LEU A 83 -3.81 -1.02 5.15
C LEU A 83 -2.55 -1.64 5.76
N TRP A 84 -2.59 -2.93 6.14
CA TRP A 84 -1.40 -3.60 6.65
C TRP A 84 -1.45 -5.11 6.49
N GLY A 85 -0.27 -5.72 6.48
CA GLY A 85 -0.08 -7.15 6.60
C GLY A 85 -0.38 -7.98 5.35
N PHE A 86 -0.50 -7.38 4.17
CA PHE A 86 -0.78 -8.08 2.93
C PHE A 86 0.41 -8.92 2.48
N LYS A 87 0.13 -10.15 2.03
CA LYS A 87 1.11 -11.06 1.43
C LYS A 87 0.80 -11.25 -0.05
N SER A 88 1.83 -11.32 -0.88
CA SER A 88 1.67 -11.60 -2.30
C SER A 88 1.15 -13.02 -2.53
N SER A 89 0.09 -13.13 -3.33
CA SER A 89 -0.41 -14.42 -3.84
C SER A 89 -0.03 -14.63 -5.31
N ALA A 90 0.17 -13.55 -6.05
CA ALA A 90 0.64 -13.48 -7.43
C ALA A 90 1.03 -12.03 -7.74
N PRO A 91 1.76 -11.75 -8.85
CA PRO A 91 1.99 -10.37 -9.28
C PRO A 91 0.68 -9.58 -9.38
N GLY A 92 0.62 -8.41 -8.72
CA GLY A 92 -0.58 -7.59 -8.68
C GLY A 92 -1.73 -8.12 -7.82
N LYS A 93 -1.52 -9.18 -7.03
CA LYS A 93 -2.53 -9.76 -6.13
C LYS A 93 -1.97 -9.96 -4.74
N TRP A 94 -2.64 -9.40 -3.75
CA TRP A 94 -2.24 -9.42 -2.35
C TRP A 94 -3.41 -9.80 -1.45
N THR A 95 -3.17 -10.68 -0.48
CA THR A 95 -4.19 -11.27 0.39
C THR A 95 -3.78 -11.25 1.86
N GLY A 96 -4.69 -11.62 2.74
CA GLY A 96 -4.41 -11.81 4.17
C GLY A 96 -4.12 -10.52 4.92
N GLY A 97 -4.44 -9.37 4.35
CA GLY A 97 -4.26 -8.07 4.99
C GLY A 97 -5.49 -7.61 5.76
N LYS A 98 -5.35 -6.41 6.31
CA LYS A 98 -6.41 -5.69 7.02
C LYS A 98 -6.59 -4.31 6.43
N ILE A 99 -7.82 -3.81 6.47
CA ILE A 99 -8.18 -2.43 6.15
C ILE A 99 -8.96 -1.81 7.29
N TYR A 100 -8.55 -0.61 7.69
CA TYR A 100 -9.24 0.18 8.71
C TYR A 100 -10.06 1.29 8.05
N ASP A 101 -11.34 1.38 8.45
CA ASP A 101 -12.24 2.44 8.01
C ASP A 101 -12.41 3.50 9.12
N PRO A 102 -11.83 4.70 8.96
CA PRO A 102 -11.95 5.74 9.97
C PRO A 102 -13.38 6.32 10.09
N ASN A 103 -14.23 6.13 9.09
CA ASN A 103 -15.61 6.59 9.15
C ASN A 103 -16.46 5.77 10.12
N SER A 104 -16.19 4.49 10.23
CA SER A 104 -16.91 3.57 11.12
C SER A 104 -16.10 3.15 12.35
N GLY A 105 -14.77 3.31 12.31
CA GLY A 105 -13.87 2.78 13.33
C GLY A 105 -13.70 1.26 13.27
N LYS A 106 -14.11 0.63 12.18
CA LYS A 106 -14.03 -0.83 12.01
C LYS A 106 -12.84 -1.25 11.16
N THR A 107 -12.29 -2.42 11.50
CA THR A 107 -11.23 -3.08 10.74
C THR A 107 -11.78 -4.35 10.10
N TYR A 108 -11.46 -4.54 8.81
CA TYR A 108 -11.92 -5.68 8.03
C TYR A 108 -10.73 -6.47 7.50
N ASP A 109 -10.95 -7.75 7.21
CA ASP A 109 -10.04 -8.51 6.37
C ASP A 109 -10.03 -7.89 4.96
N SER A 110 -8.90 -7.95 4.27
CA SER A 110 -8.75 -7.23 3.00
C SER A 110 -7.91 -8.00 2.00
N LYS A 111 -8.22 -7.77 0.72
CA LYS A 111 -7.46 -8.24 -0.44
C LYS A 111 -7.30 -7.09 -1.42
N LEU A 112 -6.19 -7.09 -2.15
CA LEU A 112 -5.88 -6.10 -3.17
C LEU A 112 -5.57 -6.82 -4.48
N SER A 113 -6.08 -6.29 -5.59
CA SER A 113 -5.72 -6.78 -6.92
C SER A 113 -5.79 -5.67 -7.97
N VAL A 114 -4.80 -5.64 -8.88
CA VAL A 114 -4.80 -4.70 -10.00
C VAL A 114 -5.72 -5.23 -11.08
N ASN A 115 -6.67 -4.40 -11.52
CA ASN A 115 -7.56 -4.69 -12.63
C ASN A 115 -6.84 -4.52 -13.98
N ALA A 116 -7.37 -5.11 -15.04
CA ALA A 116 -6.81 -5.04 -16.38
C ALA A 116 -6.66 -3.59 -16.90
N ASN A 117 -7.51 -2.67 -16.44
CA ASN A 117 -7.45 -1.25 -16.81
C ASN A 117 -6.50 -0.41 -15.94
N GLY A 118 -5.70 -1.02 -15.07
CA GLY A 118 -4.75 -0.34 -14.20
C GLY A 118 -5.33 0.26 -12.93
N THR A 119 -6.61 0.11 -12.66
CA THR A 119 -7.22 0.48 -11.37
C THR A 119 -6.96 -0.59 -10.32
N LEU A 120 -7.13 -0.25 -9.04
CA LEU A 120 -6.95 -1.17 -7.93
C LEU A 120 -8.31 -1.59 -7.37
N LYS A 121 -8.55 -2.89 -7.32
CA LYS A 121 -9.66 -3.48 -6.58
C LYS A 121 -9.24 -3.64 -5.12
N VAL A 122 -9.97 -2.99 -4.22
CA VAL A 122 -9.77 -3.06 -2.78
C VAL A 122 -10.98 -3.72 -2.16
N GLU A 123 -10.79 -4.87 -1.53
CA GLU A 123 -11.88 -5.61 -0.89
C GLU A 123 -11.77 -5.48 0.63
N GLY A 124 -12.92 -5.23 1.27
CA GLY A 124 -13.11 -5.37 2.70
C GLY A 124 -14.06 -6.52 2.96
N CYS A 125 -13.67 -7.47 3.81
CA CYS A 125 -14.38 -8.73 4.00
C CYS A 125 -14.78 -8.92 5.47
N ILE A 126 -16.01 -9.43 5.67
CA ILE A 126 -16.46 -10.01 6.94
C ILE A 126 -16.67 -11.49 6.64
N ALA A 127 -15.83 -12.36 7.20
CA ALA A 127 -15.76 -13.78 6.87
C ALA A 127 -15.61 -13.97 5.33
N VAL A 128 -16.52 -14.67 4.68
CA VAL A 128 -16.48 -14.90 3.22
C VAL A 128 -17.19 -13.81 2.40
N LEU A 129 -17.83 -12.84 3.05
CA LEU A 129 -18.54 -11.75 2.36
C LEU A 129 -17.60 -10.57 2.17
N CYS A 130 -17.28 -10.28 0.92
CA CYS A 130 -16.39 -9.16 0.54
C CYS A 130 -17.17 -8.09 -0.22
N GLN A 131 -16.89 -6.82 0.11
CA GLN A 131 -17.30 -5.67 -0.68
C GLN A 131 -16.08 -5.07 -1.36
N ALA A 132 -16.17 -4.79 -2.64
CA ALA A 132 -15.09 -4.24 -3.43
C ALA A 132 -15.28 -2.75 -3.71
N GLN A 133 -14.19 -2.02 -3.66
CA GLN A 133 -14.05 -0.64 -4.16
C GLN A 133 -13.03 -0.63 -5.29
N THR A 134 -13.16 0.32 -6.20
CA THR A 134 -12.18 0.57 -7.25
C THR A 134 -11.47 1.89 -6.98
N TRP A 135 -10.15 1.81 -6.78
CA TRP A 135 -9.29 2.99 -6.59
C TRP A 135 -8.53 3.29 -7.87
N LYS A 136 -8.36 4.58 -8.16
CA LYS A 136 -7.61 5.05 -9.33
C LYS A 136 -6.20 5.45 -8.92
N ARG A 137 -5.24 5.42 -9.87
CA ARG A 137 -3.92 6.02 -9.62
C ARG A 137 -4.06 7.47 -9.18
N GLY A 138 -3.39 7.79 -8.08
CA GLY A 138 -3.40 9.12 -7.50
C GLY A 138 -2.31 10.05 -8.00
#